data_fa2a2b95d3d6770a0e3bf67e6520cc1d
#
_entry.id   fa2a2b95d3d6770a0e3bf67e6520cc1d
#
_cell.length_a   1.000
_cell.length_b   1.000
_cell.length_c   1.000
_cell.angle_alpha   90.00
_cell.angle_beta   90.00
_cell.angle_gamma   90.00
#
_symmetry.space_group_name_H-M   'P 1'
#
loop_
_entity.id
_entity.type
_entity.pdbx_description
1 polymer ?
#
loop_
_entity_poly.entity_id
_entity_poly.type
_entity_poly.pdbx_seq_one_letter_code
_entity_poly.pdbx_strand_id
1 'polypeptide(L)'
;VSKFKEVTLRGSQLAASNNAAGAAKFGKRVHLGANDSEVRLIRFENVGLRYGQGPEVLKDISFSVMPNSFQFLTGPSGAGKTSLLRLLFLSLRPTRGLITLFDRDATRLASNEIAAVRRRIGIVFQDFRLLDHLTAYENVALPFRVAGREEASYRAEVVELLRWVGLGERLNALPPILSGGEKQRIAIARALIVRPELLLADEPTGNVDAPLAKRLLRLFVELKKSGTAVLIATHDVPLMDQYDAPRLVLNDGRLYYDR
;
A
#
# COMPACT_ATOMS: atom_id res chain seq x y z
N VAL A 1 15.62 -4.13 -19.07
CA VAL A 1 16.05 -2.70 -19.15
C VAL A 1 14.90 -1.80 -19.62
N SER A 2 13.95 -2.32 -20.40
CA SER A 2 12.93 -1.49 -21.10
C SER A 2 11.71 -1.07 -20.26
N LYS A 3 11.25 -1.87 -19.29
CA LYS A 3 9.92 -1.66 -18.66
C LYS A 3 9.81 -0.52 -17.65
N PHE A 4 10.88 -0.15 -16.96
CA PHE A 4 10.84 1.02 -16.05
C PHE A 4 10.97 2.35 -16.80
N LYS A 5 11.56 2.37 -18.02
CA LYS A 5 11.66 3.58 -18.85
C LYS A 5 10.36 3.94 -19.58
N GLU A 6 9.54 2.97 -19.97
CA GLU A 6 8.26 3.23 -20.65
C GLU A 6 7.23 3.94 -19.77
N VAL A 7 7.29 3.74 -18.45
CA VAL A 7 6.39 4.37 -17.48
C VAL A 7 6.61 5.89 -17.37
N THR A 8 7.79 6.40 -17.75
CA THR A 8 8.18 7.81 -17.52
C THR A 8 7.85 8.77 -18.69
N LEU A 9 7.49 8.30 -19.88
CA LEU A 9 7.46 9.13 -21.10
C LEU A 9 6.07 9.56 -21.61
N ARG A 10 4.94 9.20 -20.94
CA ARG A 10 3.59 9.55 -21.42
C ARG A 10 2.77 10.50 -20.54
N GLY A 11 3.40 11.32 -19.73
CA GLY A 11 2.69 12.15 -18.76
C GLY A 11 2.88 13.66 -18.90
N SER A 12 2.81 14.21 -20.11
CA SER A 12 2.71 15.68 -20.29
C SER A 12 1.47 16.00 -21.12
N GLN A 13 0.40 16.35 -20.45
CA GLN A 13 -0.70 17.26 -20.81
C GLN A 13 -1.99 16.80 -20.10
N LEU A 14 -2.41 17.62 -19.14
CA LEU A 14 -3.77 18.10 -18.99
C LEU A 14 -3.85 18.92 -17.69
N ALA A 15 -4.17 20.19 -17.90
CA ALA A 15 -4.30 21.20 -16.86
C ALA A 15 -5.78 21.42 -16.54
N ALA A 16 -6.00 21.78 -15.26
CA ALA A 16 -6.96 22.72 -14.71
C ALA A 16 -8.47 22.58 -15.00
N SER A 17 -9.26 22.42 -13.93
CA SER A 17 -10.22 23.46 -13.50
C SER A 17 -10.99 23.09 -12.23
N ASN A 18 -10.92 23.98 -11.26
CA ASN A 18 -11.90 24.59 -10.34
C ASN A 18 -12.88 23.78 -9.46
N ASN A 19 -12.62 23.89 -8.16
CA ASN A 19 -13.37 24.62 -7.08
C ASN A 19 -14.86 24.33 -6.85
N ALA A 20 -15.21 23.86 -5.65
CA ALA A 20 -16.00 24.58 -4.65
C ALA A 20 -16.52 23.66 -3.51
N ALA A 21 -16.51 24.23 -2.34
CA ALA A 21 -16.93 23.77 -1.03
C ALA A 21 -18.28 23.02 -0.95
N GLY A 22 -18.34 22.03 -0.04
CA GLY A 22 -19.59 21.40 0.38
C GLY A 22 -19.39 20.48 1.57
N ALA A 23 -20.09 20.77 2.66
CA ALA A 23 -20.08 20.06 3.94
C ALA A 23 -20.19 18.53 3.78
N ALA A 24 -19.39 17.80 4.54
CA ALA A 24 -19.32 16.35 4.56
C ALA A 24 -20.66 15.70 4.95
N LYS A 25 -21.39 15.18 4.00
CA LYS A 25 -22.38 14.12 4.22
C LYS A 25 -21.62 12.80 4.10
N PHE A 26 -21.47 12.09 5.21
CA PHE A 26 -20.93 10.74 5.21
C PHE A 26 -21.72 9.85 4.23
N GLY A 27 -20.99 9.20 3.31
CA GLY A 27 -21.54 8.34 2.27
C GLY A 27 -22.28 7.10 2.82
N LYS A 28 -22.97 6.38 1.95
CA LYS A 28 -23.77 5.19 2.29
C LYS A 28 -22.89 4.08 2.89
N ARG A 29 -23.41 3.40 3.91
CA ARG A 29 -22.82 2.19 4.49
C ARG A 29 -22.59 1.15 3.39
N VAL A 30 -21.41 0.54 3.36
CA VAL A 30 -21.07 -0.49 2.38
C VAL A 30 -21.95 -1.72 2.60
N HIS A 31 -22.88 -1.97 1.69
CA HIS A 31 -23.47 -3.29 1.50
C HIS A 31 -22.87 -3.87 0.23
N LEU A 32 -22.17 -5.00 0.36
CA LEU A 32 -21.70 -5.79 -0.77
C LEU A 32 -22.93 -6.28 -1.55
N GLY A 33 -23.20 -5.65 -2.70
CA GLY A 33 -24.15 -6.19 -3.67
C GLY A 33 -23.63 -7.55 -4.17
N ALA A 34 -24.49 -8.55 -4.13
CA ALA A 34 -24.19 -9.90 -4.60
C ALA A 34 -24.06 -9.91 -6.14
N ASN A 35 -22.84 -9.67 -6.63
CA ASN A 35 -22.42 -10.10 -7.97
C ASN A 35 -21.19 -10.98 -7.79
N ASP A 36 -21.41 -12.28 -7.62
CA ASP A 36 -20.37 -13.30 -7.30
C ASP A 36 -19.44 -13.62 -8.49
N SER A 37 -19.59 -12.99 -9.64
CA SER A 37 -18.80 -13.29 -10.85
C SER A 37 -17.59 -12.37 -11.09
N GLU A 38 -17.39 -11.33 -10.28
CA GLU A 38 -16.21 -10.46 -10.42
C GLU A 38 -15.02 -11.00 -9.60
N VAL A 39 -13.89 -11.19 -10.27
CA VAL A 39 -12.61 -11.55 -9.62
C VAL A 39 -12.25 -10.45 -8.63
N ARG A 40 -12.14 -10.77 -7.36
CA ARG A 40 -11.77 -9.85 -6.28
C ARG A 40 -10.42 -10.26 -5.70
N LEU A 41 -9.51 -9.30 -5.63
CA LEU A 41 -8.19 -9.54 -5.04
C LEU A 41 -8.28 -9.70 -3.52
N ILE A 42 -9.18 -8.90 -2.91
CA ILE A 42 -9.44 -8.87 -1.47
C ILE A 42 -10.95 -8.79 -1.25
N ARG A 43 -11.44 -9.54 -0.26
CA ARG A 43 -12.81 -9.44 0.25
C ARG A 43 -12.81 -9.53 1.77
N PHE A 44 -13.42 -8.55 2.41
CA PHE A 44 -13.71 -8.52 3.84
C PHE A 44 -15.21 -8.65 4.04
N GLU A 45 -15.62 -9.53 4.97
CA GLU A 45 -17.02 -9.80 5.27
C GLU A 45 -17.24 -9.75 6.78
N ASN A 46 -17.92 -8.70 7.26
CA ASN A 46 -18.26 -8.47 8.67
C ASN A 46 -17.06 -8.62 9.61
N VAL A 47 -15.90 -8.15 9.18
CA VAL A 47 -14.65 -8.28 9.91
C VAL A 47 -14.64 -7.36 11.13
N GLY A 48 -14.37 -7.94 12.30
CA GLY A 48 -14.10 -7.23 13.53
C GLY A 48 -12.68 -7.49 14.01
N LEU A 49 -12.10 -6.48 14.67
CA LEU A 49 -10.78 -6.58 15.30
C LEU A 49 -10.82 -5.97 16.68
N ARG A 50 -10.30 -6.71 17.65
CA ARG A 50 -10.12 -6.31 19.04
C ARG A 50 -8.69 -6.63 19.49
N TYR A 51 -8.10 -5.77 20.27
CA TYR A 51 -6.81 -6.03 20.93
C TYR A 51 -7.05 -6.48 22.38
N GLY A 52 -6.66 -7.72 22.68
CA GLY A 52 -6.88 -8.31 24.01
C GLY A 52 -8.35 -8.29 24.42
N GLN A 53 -8.64 -7.81 25.62
CA GLN A 53 -10.01 -7.67 26.18
C GLN A 53 -10.62 -6.28 25.93
N GLY A 54 -9.94 -5.41 25.18
CA GLY A 54 -10.40 -4.05 24.89
C GLY A 54 -11.62 -3.99 23.96
N PRO A 55 -12.13 -2.79 23.66
CA PRO A 55 -13.22 -2.61 22.71
C PRO A 55 -12.78 -2.98 21.28
N GLU A 56 -13.75 -3.25 20.41
CA GLU A 56 -13.47 -3.45 18.99
C GLU A 56 -12.94 -2.16 18.35
N VAL A 57 -11.76 -2.26 17.76
CA VAL A 57 -11.11 -1.19 16.99
C VAL A 57 -11.65 -1.13 15.55
N LEU A 58 -11.99 -2.30 14.98
CA LEU A 58 -12.67 -2.39 13.70
C LEU A 58 -13.99 -3.12 13.91
N LYS A 59 -15.08 -2.57 13.35
CA LYS A 59 -16.46 -3.00 13.59
C LYS A 59 -17.18 -3.22 12.27
N ASP A 60 -17.56 -4.48 11.99
CA ASP A 60 -18.36 -4.85 10.81
C ASP A 60 -17.76 -4.35 9.48
N ILE A 61 -16.45 -4.46 9.32
CA ILE A 61 -15.76 -4.03 8.12
C ILE A 61 -16.11 -4.99 6.99
N SER A 62 -16.73 -4.45 5.93
CA SER A 62 -17.04 -5.18 4.71
C SER A 62 -16.69 -4.33 3.51
N PHE A 63 -15.72 -4.76 2.70
CA PHE A 63 -15.31 -4.12 1.46
C PHE A 63 -14.56 -5.09 0.56
N SER A 64 -14.30 -4.68 -0.67
CA SER A 64 -13.48 -5.45 -1.60
C SER A 64 -12.48 -4.54 -2.34
N VAL A 65 -11.36 -5.13 -2.73
CA VAL A 65 -10.37 -4.51 -3.62
C VAL A 65 -10.31 -5.34 -4.90
N MET A 66 -10.51 -4.67 -6.02
CA MET A 66 -10.46 -5.29 -7.34
C MET A 66 -9.02 -5.31 -7.86
N PRO A 67 -8.65 -6.26 -8.72
CA PRO A 67 -7.41 -6.16 -9.48
C PRO A 67 -7.31 -4.81 -10.20
N ASN A 68 -6.12 -4.29 -10.36
CA ASN A 68 -5.87 -3.02 -11.08
C ASN A 68 -6.64 -1.81 -10.52
N SER A 69 -7.08 -1.87 -9.26
CA SER A 69 -7.76 -0.74 -8.61
C SER A 69 -6.76 0.20 -7.93
N PHE A 70 -7.19 1.43 -7.75
CA PHE A 70 -6.45 2.41 -6.93
C PHE A 70 -7.45 3.05 -5.97
N GLN A 71 -7.20 2.96 -4.68
CA GLN A 71 -8.11 3.45 -3.65
C GLN A 71 -7.33 4.15 -2.54
N PHE A 72 -7.94 5.18 -1.95
CA PHE A 72 -7.45 5.78 -0.72
C PHE A 72 -8.21 5.22 0.50
N LEU A 73 -7.49 5.04 1.59
CA LEU A 73 -8.05 4.77 2.93
C LEU A 73 -7.80 6.00 3.79
N THR A 74 -8.85 6.71 4.17
CA THR A 74 -8.73 7.92 4.98
C THR A 74 -9.53 7.82 6.27
N GLY A 75 -9.40 8.81 7.14
CA GLY A 75 -10.09 8.89 8.42
C GLY A 75 -9.20 9.51 9.50
N PRO A 76 -9.77 9.91 10.63
CA PRO A 76 -9.03 10.55 11.71
C PRO A 76 -7.90 9.68 12.26
N SER A 77 -6.96 10.30 12.98
CA SER A 77 -5.92 9.55 13.71
C SER A 77 -6.59 8.62 14.72
N GLY A 78 -6.07 7.40 14.85
CA GLY A 78 -6.66 6.39 15.74
C GLY A 78 -7.90 5.66 15.20
N ALA A 79 -8.44 6.01 14.03
CA ALA A 79 -9.63 5.35 13.47
C ALA A 79 -9.44 3.86 13.15
N GLY A 80 -8.19 3.36 13.13
CA GLY A 80 -7.89 1.95 12.86
C GLY A 80 -7.30 1.67 11.47
N LYS A 81 -6.87 2.69 10.70
CA LYS A 81 -6.29 2.53 9.36
C LYS A 81 -5.12 1.55 9.34
N THR A 82 -4.13 1.76 10.21
CA THR A 82 -2.97 0.86 10.36
C THR A 82 -3.40 -0.56 10.76
N SER A 83 -4.43 -0.69 11.60
CA SER A 83 -4.97 -2.00 12.00
C SER A 83 -5.60 -2.73 10.81
N LEU A 84 -6.32 -2.00 9.94
CA LEU A 84 -6.88 -2.55 8.71
C LEU A 84 -5.77 -3.00 7.74
N LEU A 85 -4.72 -2.17 7.56
CA LEU A 85 -3.56 -2.56 6.74
C LEU A 85 -2.82 -3.78 7.32
N ARG A 86 -2.73 -3.91 8.65
CA ARG A 86 -2.12 -5.08 9.29
C ARG A 86 -2.93 -6.36 9.08
N LEU A 87 -4.27 -6.29 9.02
CA LEU A 87 -5.11 -7.42 8.63
C LEU A 87 -4.87 -7.81 7.17
N LEU A 88 -4.80 -6.82 6.27
CA LEU A 88 -4.52 -7.03 4.84
C LEU A 88 -3.15 -7.67 4.60
N PHE A 89 -2.14 -7.28 5.38
CA PHE A 89 -0.80 -7.87 5.33
C PHE A 89 -0.66 -9.15 6.15
N LEU A 90 -1.77 -9.65 6.74
CA LEU A 90 -1.81 -10.86 7.58
C LEU A 90 -0.89 -10.80 8.82
N SER A 91 -0.48 -9.61 9.29
CA SER A 91 0.27 -9.45 10.54
C SER A 91 -0.63 -9.47 11.78
N LEU A 92 -1.94 -9.37 11.58
CA LEU A 92 -2.99 -9.60 12.57
C LEU A 92 -4.00 -10.60 11.99
N ARG A 93 -4.70 -11.29 12.88
CA ARG A 93 -5.89 -12.08 12.54
C ARG A 93 -7.14 -11.33 13.00
N PRO A 94 -8.24 -11.39 12.25
CA PRO A 94 -9.49 -10.81 12.71
C PRO A 94 -10.01 -11.57 13.95
N THR A 95 -10.75 -10.88 14.82
CA THR A 95 -11.43 -11.54 15.94
C THR A 95 -12.76 -12.16 15.53
N ARG A 96 -13.35 -11.68 14.43
CA ARG A 96 -14.54 -12.25 13.79
C ARG A 96 -14.61 -11.84 12.32
N GLY A 97 -15.49 -12.49 11.57
CA GLY A 97 -15.67 -12.27 10.13
C GLY A 97 -14.70 -13.06 9.27
N LEU A 98 -14.79 -12.86 7.97
CA LEU A 98 -14.00 -13.57 6.97
C LEU A 98 -13.15 -12.59 6.16
N ILE A 99 -11.91 -12.97 5.90
CA ILE A 99 -11.00 -12.27 5.00
C ILE A 99 -10.58 -13.23 3.91
N THR A 100 -10.91 -12.92 2.67
CA THR A 100 -10.42 -13.63 1.49
C THR A 100 -9.34 -12.78 0.82
N LEU A 101 -8.15 -13.35 0.59
CA LEU A 101 -7.03 -12.74 -0.12
C LEU A 101 -6.60 -13.67 -1.24
N PHE A 102 -6.59 -13.18 -2.49
CA PHE A 102 -6.18 -13.97 -3.65
C PHE A 102 -6.91 -15.32 -3.72
N ASP A 103 -8.24 -15.29 -3.53
CA ASP A 103 -9.16 -16.45 -3.51
C ASP A 103 -8.89 -17.47 -2.39
N ARG A 104 -8.14 -17.08 -1.35
CA ARG A 104 -7.83 -17.93 -0.20
C ARG A 104 -8.43 -17.37 1.09
N ASP A 105 -9.00 -18.22 1.92
CA ASP A 105 -9.45 -17.86 3.27
C ASP A 105 -8.24 -17.52 4.16
N ALA A 106 -7.97 -16.21 4.29
CA ALA A 106 -6.83 -15.70 5.05
C ALA A 106 -6.95 -15.94 6.57
N THR A 107 -8.15 -16.24 7.07
CA THR A 107 -8.39 -16.50 8.49
C THR A 107 -7.84 -17.85 8.93
N ARG A 108 -7.70 -18.79 7.98
CA ARG A 108 -7.31 -20.19 8.22
C ARG A 108 -5.93 -20.56 7.70
N LEU A 109 -5.22 -19.64 7.05
CA LEU A 109 -3.90 -19.93 6.48
C LEU A 109 -2.90 -20.40 7.55
N ALA A 110 -2.14 -21.44 7.22
CA ALA A 110 -0.98 -21.87 7.98
C ALA A 110 0.20 -20.89 7.80
N SER A 111 1.17 -20.90 8.70
CA SER A 111 2.28 -19.95 8.70
C SER A 111 3.09 -19.92 7.39
N ASN A 112 3.33 -21.08 6.79
CA ASN A 112 4.02 -21.22 5.50
C ASN A 112 3.20 -20.62 4.34
N GLU A 113 1.88 -20.77 4.38
CA GLU A 113 0.97 -20.18 3.39
C GLU A 113 0.88 -18.66 3.52
N ILE A 114 0.89 -18.14 4.76
CA ILE A 114 0.95 -16.68 5.02
C ILE A 114 2.19 -16.08 4.35
N ALA A 115 3.35 -16.74 4.45
CA ALA A 115 4.57 -16.28 3.81
C ALA A 115 4.44 -16.23 2.27
N ALA A 116 3.76 -17.20 1.68
CA ALA A 116 3.50 -17.23 0.24
C ALA A 116 2.57 -16.08 -0.20
N VAL A 117 1.50 -15.81 0.56
CA VAL A 117 0.59 -14.69 0.30
C VAL A 117 1.30 -13.34 0.46
N ARG A 118 2.09 -13.15 1.52
CA ARG A 118 2.83 -11.89 1.76
C ARG A 118 3.83 -11.57 0.64
N ARG A 119 4.40 -12.55 -0.04
CA ARG A 119 5.30 -12.31 -1.19
C ARG A 119 4.58 -11.66 -2.38
N ARG A 120 3.25 -11.76 -2.46
CA ARG A 120 2.42 -11.09 -3.48
C ARG A 120 2.01 -9.68 -3.08
N ILE A 121 2.32 -9.26 -1.84
CA ILE A 121 1.94 -7.97 -1.26
C ILE A 121 3.19 -7.12 -1.04
N GLY A 122 3.25 -5.96 -1.67
CA GLY A 122 4.19 -4.90 -1.31
C GLY A 122 3.62 -4.07 -0.16
N ILE A 123 4.41 -3.76 0.85
CA ILE A 123 3.96 -2.91 1.94
C ILE A 123 4.98 -1.81 2.26
N VAL A 124 4.47 -0.58 2.36
CA VAL A 124 5.21 0.59 2.82
C VAL A 124 4.65 0.97 4.18
N PHE A 125 5.45 0.82 5.23
CA PHE A 125 5.07 1.16 6.60
C PHE A 125 5.39 2.62 6.90
N GLN A 126 4.61 3.24 7.77
CA GLN A 126 4.82 4.61 8.25
C GLN A 126 6.18 4.77 8.97
N ASP A 127 6.62 3.75 9.69
CA ASP A 127 7.89 3.68 10.42
C ASP A 127 9.05 3.07 9.59
N PHE A 128 8.90 3.01 8.25
CA PHE A 128 9.82 2.47 7.24
C PHE A 128 10.18 1.01 7.44
N ARG A 129 10.39 0.53 8.65
CA ARG A 129 10.84 -0.82 9.03
C ARG A 129 12.06 -1.28 8.23
N LEU A 130 13.03 -0.40 8.09
CA LEU A 130 14.32 -0.77 7.56
C LEU A 130 15.13 -1.52 8.61
N LEU A 131 15.98 -2.44 8.15
CA LEU A 131 16.92 -3.13 9.01
C LEU A 131 18.21 -2.29 9.10
N ASP A 132 18.50 -1.75 10.27
CA ASP A 132 19.58 -0.76 10.48
C ASP A 132 20.99 -1.32 10.21
N HIS A 133 21.17 -2.63 10.31
CA HIS A 133 22.43 -3.33 10.02
C HIS A 133 22.60 -3.71 8.54
N LEU A 134 21.59 -3.44 7.70
CA LEU A 134 21.64 -3.66 6.26
C LEU A 134 21.74 -2.34 5.51
N THR A 135 22.53 -2.30 4.46
CA THR A 135 22.67 -1.15 3.56
C THR A 135 21.34 -0.86 2.83
N ALA A 136 21.25 0.30 2.15
CA ALA A 136 20.13 0.63 1.30
C ALA A 136 19.89 -0.45 0.22
N TYR A 137 20.97 -0.91 -0.41
CA TYR A 137 20.92 -2.01 -1.38
C TYR A 137 20.36 -3.29 -0.76
N GLU A 138 20.89 -3.73 0.37
CA GLU A 138 20.46 -4.97 1.03
C GLU A 138 19.03 -4.90 1.54
N ASN A 139 18.58 -3.73 2.05
CA ASN A 139 17.19 -3.54 2.44
C ASN A 139 16.23 -3.72 1.25
N VAL A 140 16.55 -3.17 0.07
CA VAL A 140 15.74 -3.34 -1.14
C VAL A 140 15.83 -4.77 -1.68
N ALA A 141 17.01 -5.40 -1.60
CA ALA A 141 17.24 -6.78 -2.04
C ALA A 141 16.59 -7.84 -1.12
N LEU A 142 16.23 -7.47 0.13
CA LEU A 142 15.79 -8.39 1.17
C LEU A 142 14.67 -9.36 0.72
N PRO A 143 13.62 -8.94 0.01
CA PRO A 143 12.58 -9.86 -0.46
C PRO A 143 13.11 -10.98 -1.37
N PHE A 144 14.08 -10.68 -2.22
CA PHE A 144 14.72 -11.67 -3.10
C PHE A 144 15.63 -12.63 -2.32
N ARG A 145 16.37 -12.10 -1.35
CA ARG A 145 17.22 -12.92 -0.45
C ARG A 145 16.37 -13.92 0.35
N VAL A 146 15.25 -13.45 0.92
CA VAL A 146 14.29 -14.31 1.65
C VAL A 146 13.63 -15.35 0.74
N ALA A 147 13.45 -15.02 -0.56
CA ALA A 147 12.97 -15.97 -1.56
C ALA A 147 14.04 -16.95 -2.05
N GLY A 148 15.28 -16.89 -1.55
CA GLY A 148 16.38 -17.77 -1.94
C GLY A 148 16.96 -17.51 -3.33
N ARG A 149 16.72 -16.31 -3.92
CA ARG A 149 17.29 -15.95 -5.22
C ARG A 149 18.78 -15.63 -5.09
N GLU A 150 19.55 -16.03 -6.10
CA GLU A 150 20.98 -15.66 -6.19
C GLU A 150 21.13 -14.17 -6.51
N GLU A 151 22.11 -13.50 -5.89
CA GLU A 151 22.34 -12.07 -6.01
C GLU A 151 22.58 -11.63 -7.47
N ALA A 152 23.33 -12.43 -8.22
CA ALA A 152 23.60 -12.15 -9.64
C ALA A 152 22.32 -11.98 -10.47
N SER A 153 21.21 -12.66 -10.07
CA SER A 153 19.93 -12.62 -10.78
C SER A 153 19.12 -11.34 -10.58
N TYR A 154 19.38 -10.56 -9.50
CA TYR A 154 18.58 -9.37 -9.15
C TYR A 154 19.41 -8.10 -8.91
N ARG A 155 20.74 -8.19 -8.86
CA ARG A 155 21.62 -7.05 -8.53
C ARG A 155 21.37 -5.85 -9.45
N ALA A 156 21.31 -6.07 -10.75
CA ALA A 156 21.06 -5.00 -11.72
C ALA A 156 19.69 -4.31 -11.49
N GLU A 157 18.65 -5.09 -11.20
CA GLU A 157 17.29 -4.60 -10.96
C GLU A 157 17.21 -3.75 -9.67
N VAL A 158 17.87 -4.18 -8.60
CA VAL A 158 17.92 -3.43 -7.33
C VAL A 158 18.67 -2.10 -7.51
N VAL A 159 19.82 -2.11 -8.18
CA VAL A 159 20.60 -0.90 -8.44
C VAL A 159 19.83 0.08 -9.34
N GLU A 160 19.17 -0.41 -10.38
CA GLU A 160 18.35 0.42 -11.26
C GLU A 160 17.19 1.07 -10.50
N LEU A 161 16.49 0.32 -9.65
CA LEU A 161 15.39 0.84 -8.86
C LEU A 161 15.86 1.89 -7.84
N LEU A 162 17.00 1.65 -7.17
CA LEU A 162 17.58 2.63 -6.24
C LEU A 162 18.01 3.91 -6.95
N ARG A 163 18.60 3.83 -8.15
CA ARG A 163 18.88 5.00 -8.99
C ARG A 163 17.60 5.74 -9.37
N TRP A 164 16.57 5.02 -9.73
CA TRP A 164 15.29 5.60 -10.12
C TRP A 164 14.62 6.39 -8.97
N VAL A 165 14.71 5.88 -7.71
CA VAL A 165 14.23 6.62 -6.53
C VAL A 165 15.22 7.70 -6.04
N GLY A 166 16.30 7.96 -6.79
CA GLY A 166 17.30 9.00 -6.49
C GLY A 166 18.27 8.63 -5.37
N LEU A 167 18.56 7.34 -5.20
CA LEU A 167 19.49 6.81 -4.19
C LEU A 167 20.67 6.04 -4.81
N GLY A 168 21.01 6.32 -6.09
CA GLY A 168 22.12 5.67 -6.79
C GLY A 168 23.47 5.81 -6.10
N GLU A 169 23.73 6.95 -5.44
CA GLU A 169 24.97 7.23 -4.70
C GLU A 169 24.90 6.77 -3.23
N ARG A 170 23.78 6.18 -2.80
CA ARG A 170 23.54 5.77 -1.41
C ARG A 170 23.41 4.26 -1.24
N LEU A 171 23.82 3.46 -2.24
CA LEU A 171 23.65 2.00 -2.22
C LEU A 171 24.20 1.34 -0.96
N ASN A 172 25.36 1.79 -0.50
CA ASN A 172 26.06 1.25 0.67
C ASN A 172 25.75 1.99 1.97
N ALA A 173 24.88 2.99 1.96
CA ALA A 173 24.54 3.75 3.17
C ALA A 173 23.65 2.91 4.09
N LEU A 174 23.92 2.96 5.40
CA LEU A 174 23.10 2.34 6.43
C LEU A 174 21.93 3.25 6.82
N PRO A 175 20.77 2.72 7.20
CA PRO A 175 19.62 3.52 7.59
C PRO A 175 19.87 4.58 8.66
N PRO A 176 20.69 4.38 9.70
CA PRO A 176 20.93 5.40 10.73
C PRO A 176 21.48 6.74 10.21
N ILE A 177 22.25 6.73 9.11
CA ILE A 177 22.84 7.95 8.54
C ILE A 177 21.97 8.60 7.45
N LEU A 178 20.82 8.00 7.13
CA LEU A 178 19.90 8.48 6.10
C LEU A 178 18.82 9.39 6.66
N SER A 179 18.44 10.41 5.88
CA SER A 179 17.28 11.25 6.18
C SER A 179 15.96 10.45 6.14
N GLY A 180 14.90 10.99 6.75
CA GLY A 180 13.57 10.38 6.71
C GLY A 180 13.05 10.15 5.29
N GLY A 181 13.27 11.14 4.39
CA GLY A 181 12.90 11.00 2.98
C GLY A 181 13.71 9.93 2.23
N GLU A 182 14.99 9.75 2.54
CA GLU A 182 15.81 8.66 1.98
C GLU A 182 15.33 7.30 2.47
N LYS A 183 15.05 7.15 3.77
CA LYS A 183 14.46 5.94 4.36
C LYS A 183 13.14 5.58 3.72
N GLN A 184 12.27 6.57 3.51
CA GLN A 184 10.97 6.39 2.84
C GLN A 184 11.16 5.83 1.42
N ARG A 185 12.09 6.41 0.63
CA ARG A 185 12.37 5.94 -0.73
C ARG A 185 12.91 4.50 -0.76
N ILE A 186 13.74 4.11 0.21
CA ILE A 186 14.19 2.71 0.35
C ILE A 186 13.01 1.79 0.67
N ALA A 187 12.15 2.17 1.61
CA ALA A 187 10.97 1.37 1.98
C ALA A 187 10.03 1.17 0.79
N ILE A 188 9.81 2.21 -0.02
CA ILE A 188 9.03 2.14 -1.25
C ILE A 188 9.72 1.23 -2.28
N ALA A 189 11.02 1.41 -2.53
CA ALA A 189 11.77 0.56 -3.45
C ALA A 189 11.70 -0.92 -3.02
N ARG A 190 11.86 -1.21 -1.72
CA ARG A 190 11.73 -2.57 -1.18
C ARG A 190 10.34 -3.17 -1.42
N ALA A 191 9.28 -2.36 -1.29
CA ALA A 191 7.90 -2.83 -1.54
C ALA A 191 7.65 -3.12 -3.02
N LEU A 192 8.31 -2.39 -3.93
CA LEU A 192 8.07 -2.47 -5.38
C LEU A 192 8.96 -3.47 -6.10
N ILE A 193 10.13 -3.81 -5.54
CA ILE A 193 11.10 -4.66 -6.24
C ILE A 193 10.55 -6.05 -6.60
N VAL A 194 9.59 -6.56 -5.83
CA VAL A 194 8.94 -7.85 -6.08
C VAL A 194 7.80 -7.78 -7.10
N ARG A 195 7.46 -6.60 -7.62
CA ARG A 195 6.32 -6.37 -8.54
C ARG A 195 5.03 -6.94 -7.95
N PRO A 196 4.56 -6.42 -6.82
CA PRO A 196 3.45 -7.00 -6.09
C PRO A 196 2.13 -6.91 -6.88
N GLU A 197 1.21 -7.85 -6.61
CA GLU A 197 -0.16 -7.79 -7.11
C GLU A 197 -1.01 -6.79 -6.30
N LEU A 198 -0.64 -6.58 -5.03
CA LEU A 198 -1.25 -5.61 -4.12
C LEU A 198 -0.17 -4.76 -3.48
N LEU A 199 -0.27 -3.44 -3.59
CA LEU A 199 0.54 -2.48 -2.85
C LEU A 199 -0.29 -1.85 -1.74
N LEU A 200 0.17 -1.99 -0.51
CA LEU A 200 -0.35 -1.33 0.68
C LEU A 200 0.62 -0.24 1.11
N ALA A 201 0.17 0.98 1.31
CA ALA A 201 1.03 2.06 1.78
C ALA A 201 0.38 2.80 2.96
N ASP A 202 1.09 2.91 4.07
CA ASP A 202 0.67 3.65 5.27
C ASP A 202 1.44 4.97 5.31
N GLU A 203 0.76 6.10 5.03
CA GLU A 203 1.29 7.47 4.97
C GLU A 203 2.58 7.58 4.11
N PRO A 204 2.58 7.10 2.84
CA PRO A 204 3.81 6.98 2.05
C PRO A 204 4.44 8.33 1.68
N THR A 205 3.74 9.43 1.87
CA THR A 205 4.18 10.79 1.50
C THR A 205 4.45 11.68 2.72
N GLY A 206 4.22 11.21 3.94
CA GLY A 206 4.30 12.01 5.15
C GLY A 206 5.70 12.55 5.49
N ASN A 207 6.76 11.91 4.97
CA ASN A 207 8.16 12.28 5.28
C ASN A 207 8.95 12.75 4.05
N VAL A 208 8.26 13.15 2.98
CA VAL A 208 8.87 13.61 1.74
C VAL A 208 8.34 14.97 1.33
N ASP A 209 9.10 15.74 0.55
CA ASP A 209 8.67 17.00 0.03
C ASP A 209 7.52 16.88 -1.00
N ALA A 210 6.79 17.95 -1.25
CA ALA A 210 5.63 17.95 -2.14
C ALA A 210 5.96 17.54 -3.59
N PRO A 211 7.10 17.93 -4.20
CA PRO A 211 7.49 17.43 -5.52
C PRO A 211 7.69 15.93 -5.56
N LEU A 212 8.34 15.36 -4.55
CA LEU A 212 8.56 13.92 -4.45
C LEU A 212 7.26 13.16 -4.15
N ALA A 213 6.41 13.70 -3.27
CA ALA A 213 5.09 13.13 -2.99
C ALA A 213 4.26 12.96 -4.28
N LYS A 214 4.21 14.00 -5.13
CA LYS A 214 3.55 13.95 -6.44
C LYS A 214 4.18 12.90 -7.37
N ARG A 215 5.52 12.79 -7.37
CA ARG A 215 6.22 11.79 -8.18
C ARG A 215 5.90 10.36 -7.71
N LEU A 216 5.84 10.13 -6.41
CA LEU A 216 5.49 8.82 -5.83
C LEU A 216 4.04 8.42 -6.16
N LEU A 217 3.10 9.36 -6.05
CA LEU A 217 1.71 9.06 -6.41
C LEU A 217 1.55 8.77 -7.90
N ARG A 218 2.23 9.51 -8.78
CA ARG A 218 2.25 9.17 -10.21
C ARG A 218 2.77 7.76 -10.45
N LEU A 219 3.84 7.36 -9.73
CA LEU A 219 4.32 5.98 -9.78
C LEU A 219 3.24 4.98 -9.38
N PHE A 220 2.53 5.22 -8.27
CA PHE A 220 1.47 4.31 -7.82
C PHE A 220 0.32 4.21 -8.82
N VAL A 221 -0.02 5.30 -9.50
CA VAL A 221 -1.01 5.28 -10.60
C VAL A 221 -0.49 4.47 -11.79
N GLU A 222 0.79 4.59 -12.15
CA GLU A 222 1.37 3.78 -13.23
C GLU A 222 1.46 2.28 -12.84
N LEU A 223 1.73 1.97 -11.58
CA LEU A 223 1.66 0.58 -11.08
C LEU A 223 0.25 -0.01 -11.23
N LYS A 224 -0.79 0.77 -10.94
CA LYS A 224 -2.17 0.36 -11.21
C LYS A 224 -2.36 -0.02 -12.68
N LYS A 225 -1.86 0.81 -13.62
CA LYS A 225 -1.97 0.53 -15.05
C LYS A 225 -1.21 -0.75 -15.47
N SER A 226 -0.17 -1.10 -14.71
CA SER A 226 0.65 -2.30 -14.93
C SER A 226 0.08 -3.56 -14.27
N GLY A 227 -1.09 -3.47 -13.61
CA GLY A 227 -1.76 -4.63 -13.04
C GLY A 227 -1.76 -4.70 -11.50
N THR A 228 -1.04 -3.82 -10.79
CA THR A 228 -1.00 -3.80 -9.33
C THR A 228 -2.24 -3.11 -8.77
N ALA A 229 -2.94 -3.74 -7.83
CA ALA A 229 -3.92 -3.04 -7.01
C ALA A 229 -3.21 -2.18 -5.95
N VAL A 230 -3.67 -0.95 -5.74
CA VAL A 230 -3.02 0.01 -4.82
C VAL A 230 -4.01 0.50 -3.79
N LEU A 231 -3.68 0.38 -2.51
CA LEU A 231 -4.42 0.95 -1.39
C LEU A 231 -3.50 1.82 -0.54
N ILE A 232 -3.76 3.12 -0.50
CA ILE A 232 -2.96 4.10 0.24
C ILE A 232 -3.76 4.63 1.42
N ALA A 233 -3.27 4.38 2.63
CA ALA A 233 -3.77 5.05 3.82
C ALA A 233 -3.09 6.42 3.95
N THR A 234 -3.89 7.49 3.95
CA THR A 234 -3.40 8.86 4.14
C THR A 234 -4.48 9.77 4.69
N HIS A 235 -4.06 10.86 5.34
CA HIS A 235 -4.92 11.95 5.78
C HIS A 235 -4.72 13.23 4.96
N ASP A 236 -3.85 13.21 3.96
CA ASP A 236 -3.54 14.34 3.07
C ASP A 236 -4.67 14.54 2.04
N VAL A 237 -5.72 15.29 2.45
CA VAL A 237 -6.87 15.59 1.58
C VAL A 237 -6.46 16.31 0.30
N PRO A 238 -5.62 17.39 0.33
CA PRO A 238 -5.14 18.05 -0.87
C PRO A 238 -4.44 17.13 -1.87
N LEU A 239 -3.76 16.12 -1.36
CA LEU A 239 -3.11 15.12 -2.20
C LEU A 239 -4.12 14.17 -2.84
N MET A 240 -5.12 13.71 -2.08
CA MET A 240 -6.19 12.85 -2.58
C MET A 240 -7.03 13.55 -3.65
N ASP A 241 -7.31 14.85 -3.50
CA ASP A 241 -8.12 15.67 -4.42
C ASP A 241 -7.48 15.82 -5.82
N GLN A 242 -6.18 15.56 -5.94
CA GLN A 242 -5.48 15.59 -7.23
C GLN A 242 -5.73 14.32 -8.07
N TYR A 243 -6.38 13.30 -7.50
CA TYR A 243 -6.59 12.01 -8.16
C TYR A 243 -8.07 11.62 -8.05
N ASP A 244 -8.68 11.33 -9.19
CA ASP A 244 -10.03 10.76 -9.24
C ASP A 244 -9.97 9.26 -8.86
N ALA A 245 -10.03 9.01 -7.56
CA ALA A 245 -9.95 7.66 -7.00
C ALA A 245 -10.92 7.49 -5.83
N PRO A 246 -11.58 6.33 -5.72
CA PRO A 246 -12.48 6.03 -4.61
C PRO A 246 -11.79 6.17 -3.26
N ARG A 247 -12.53 6.66 -2.26
CA ARG A 247 -12.07 6.82 -0.88
C ARG A 247 -12.84 5.91 0.05
N LEU A 248 -12.11 5.13 0.81
CA LEU A 248 -12.60 4.38 1.94
C LEU A 248 -12.39 5.23 3.19
N VAL A 249 -13.47 5.70 3.79
CA VAL A 249 -13.41 6.54 5.00
C VAL A 249 -13.62 5.65 6.21
N LEU A 250 -12.58 5.49 7.02
CA LEU A 250 -12.67 4.77 8.29
C LEU A 250 -12.96 5.76 9.42
N ASN A 251 -14.10 5.63 10.04
CA ASN A 251 -14.52 6.45 11.17
C ASN A 251 -15.15 5.58 12.27
N ASP A 252 -14.72 5.78 13.51
CA ASP A 252 -15.20 5.02 14.68
C ASP A 252 -15.15 3.48 14.52
N GLY A 253 -14.12 3.00 13.79
CA GLY A 253 -13.94 1.59 13.49
C GLY A 253 -14.90 1.05 12.41
N ARG A 254 -15.66 1.89 11.72
CA ARG A 254 -16.56 1.54 10.62
C ARG A 254 -16.11 2.13 9.31
N LEU A 255 -16.36 1.43 8.21
CA LEU A 255 -15.93 1.81 6.88
C LEU A 255 -17.10 2.35 6.05
N TYR A 256 -16.84 3.47 5.35
CA TYR A 256 -17.79 4.14 4.46
C TYR A 256 -17.11 4.37 3.10
N TYR A 257 -17.89 4.36 2.02
CA TYR A 257 -17.41 4.81 0.71
C TYR A 257 -17.72 6.30 0.53
N ASP A 258 -16.68 7.03 0.11
CA ASP A 258 -16.80 8.38 -0.42
C ASP A 258 -16.31 8.36 -1.88
N ARG A 259 -17.11 8.92 -2.79
CA ARG A 259 -16.84 8.97 -4.24
C ARG A 259 -16.48 10.38 -4.66
#